data_ed3930a27fa4f35d5c26378db4376b42
#
_entry.id   ed3930a27fa4f35d5c26378db4376b42
#
_cell.length_a   1.000
_cell.length_b   1.000
_cell.length_c   1.000
_cell.angle_alpha   90.00
_cell.angle_beta   90.00
_cell.angle_gamma   90.00
#
_symmetry.space_group_name_H-M   'P 1'
#
loop_
_entity.id
_entity.type
_entity.pdbx_description
1 polymer ?
#
loop_
_entity_poly.entity_id
_entity_poly.type
_entity_poly.pdbx_seq_one_letter_code
_entity_poly.pdbx_strand_id
1 'polypeptide(L)'
;MKQPGRLTRFQQSLPAQAAIVTSNLNRYYLSGFLGTAGTLLVTKDKVFYLADGRYFEAVSQKVPFAQPVLVRQKDWSELAALCGELGIGQLAFEDLEMTVASYRALEKAMPGVSLVGLSDTLPRQRAIKDEQELSLIQKAQSVTDRAYQELLNFIRAGVTEREVAHRLEELMTEFGGQGLAFDTIAVAGPHSSQPHGRPSDYVLADGDFLTLDFGAAYEGYCSDMTRTVAIGHATDEMRLVYGTVLEAQQRAIEMIAAGVSCREVDALARSVMQKQGFEQYFVHS
;
A
#
# COMPACT_ATOMS: atom_id res chain seq x y z
N MET A 1 14.99 -12.84 7.25
CA MET A 1 15.49 -11.77 6.33
C MET A 1 16.22 -10.72 7.13
N LYS A 2 17.42 -10.32 6.74
CA LYS A 2 18.14 -9.25 7.44
C LYS A 2 17.55 -7.91 7.03
N GLN A 3 16.99 -7.13 7.97
CA GLN A 3 16.54 -5.75 7.74
C GLN A 3 17.44 -4.71 8.46
N PRO A 4 18.79 -4.91 8.58
CA PRO A 4 19.61 -4.03 9.40
C PRO A 4 19.61 -2.60 8.86
N GLY A 5 19.51 -2.40 7.53
CA GLY A 5 19.57 -1.06 6.94
C GLY A 5 18.36 -0.17 7.26
N ARG A 6 17.13 -0.74 7.24
CA ARG A 6 15.88 0.02 7.50
C ARG A 6 15.78 0.41 8.96
N LEU A 7 16.03 -0.57 9.85
CA LEU A 7 16.01 -0.35 11.29
C LEU A 7 17.10 0.64 11.71
N THR A 8 18.33 0.49 11.22
CA THR A 8 19.44 1.40 11.51
C THR A 8 19.13 2.84 11.06
N ARG A 9 18.58 3.03 9.86
CA ARG A 9 18.16 4.36 9.41
C ARG A 9 17.10 4.96 10.33
N PHE A 10 16.12 4.14 10.74
CA PHE A 10 15.09 4.59 11.67
C PHE A 10 15.67 4.98 13.02
N GLN A 11 16.55 4.16 13.59
CA GLN A 11 17.25 4.45 14.87
C GLN A 11 18.04 5.76 14.80
N GLN A 12 18.69 6.05 13.67
CA GLN A 12 19.43 7.30 13.45
C GLN A 12 18.53 8.52 13.32
N SER A 13 17.28 8.34 12.87
CA SER A 13 16.31 9.41 12.66
C SER A 13 15.34 9.63 13.84
N LEU A 14 15.53 8.92 14.97
CA LEU A 14 14.65 9.05 16.13
C LEU A 14 14.64 10.49 16.68
N PRO A 15 13.49 11.14 16.80
CA PRO A 15 13.36 12.50 17.36
C PRO A 15 13.39 12.49 18.89
N ALA A 16 13.40 11.31 19.53
CA ALA A 16 13.34 11.10 20.97
C ALA A 16 14.32 9.99 21.40
N GLN A 17 14.37 9.67 22.70
CA GLN A 17 15.18 8.58 23.24
C GLN A 17 14.76 7.21 22.69
N ALA A 18 13.46 7.05 22.44
CA ALA A 18 12.87 5.86 21.84
C ALA A 18 11.64 6.21 21.02
N ALA A 19 11.19 5.26 20.22
CA ALA A 19 9.91 5.35 19.50
C ALA A 19 9.11 4.06 19.63
N ILE A 20 7.79 4.17 19.68
CA ILE A 20 6.89 3.04 19.47
C ILE A 20 6.33 3.06 18.06
N VAL A 21 6.28 1.86 17.47
CA VAL A 21 5.69 1.61 16.16
C VAL A 21 4.56 0.59 16.32
N THR A 22 3.36 1.01 16.04
CA THR A 22 2.12 0.27 16.29
C THR A 22 1.40 -0.15 15.02
N SER A 23 1.52 0.63 13.92
CA SER A 23 0.88 0.31 12.65
C SER A 23 1.44 -0.99 12.06
N ASN A 24 0.55 -1.81 11.50
CA ASN A 24 0.95 -3.11 10.91
C ASN A 24 1.99 -2.93 9.81
N LEU A 25 1.81 -1.90 8.99
CA LEU A 25 2.66 -1.61 7.85
C LEU A 25 4.09 -1.24 8.27
N ASN A 26 4.24 -0.31 9.24
CA ASN A 26 5.55 0.13 9.69
C ASN A 26 6.24 -0.93 10.57
N ARG A 27 5.48 -1.72 11.35
CA ARG A 27 6.03 -2.88 12.06
C ARG A 27 6.59 -3.91 11.09
N TYR A 28 5.84 -4.25 10.02
CA TYR A 28 6.32 -5.15 8.98
C TYR A 28 7.56 -4.59 8.30
N TYR A 29 7.54 -3.32 7.90
CA TYR A 29 8.66 -2.65 7.25
C TYR A 29 9.97 -2.74 8.05
N LEU A 30 9.89 -2.54 9.37
CA LEU A 30 11.07 -2.58 10.27
C LEU A 30 11.45 -3.99 10.71
N SER A 31 10.49 -4.89 10.90
CA SER A 31 10.72 -6.21 11.48
C SER A 31 10.75 -7.35 10.47
N GLY A 32 10.12 -7.19 9.30
CA GLY A 32 9.87 -8.28 8.36
C GLY A 32 8.83 -9.29 8.85
N PHE A 33 8.14 -9.01 9.96
CA PHE A 33 7.15 -9.90 10.55
C PHE A 33 5.73 -9.40 10.29
N LEU A 34 4.96 -10.16 9.52
CA LEU A 34 3.54 -9.91 9.28
C LEU A 34 2.71 -10.42 10.47
N GLY A 35 2.16 -9.50 11.24
CA GLY A 35 1.28 -9.80 12.35
C GLY A 35 0.21 -8.72 12.49
N THR A 36 -1.01 -9.11 12.89
CA THR A 36 -2.13 -8.17 13.05
C THR A 36 -2.11 -7.42 14.38
N ALA A 37 -1.20 -7.78 15.30
CA ALA A 37 -1.05 -7.13 16.61
C ALA A 37 0.42 -7.09 17.04
N GLY A 38 0.74 -6.17 17.96
CA GLY A 38 2.06 -5.98 18.54
C GLY A 38 2.51 -4.51 18.50
N THR A 39 3.63 -4.25 19.15
CA THR A 39 4.28 -2.93 19.19
C THR A 39 5.79 -3.12 19.14
N LEU A 40 6.48 -2.39 18.28
CA LEU A 40 7.93 -2.26 18.39
C LEU A 40 8.25 -1.09 19.32
N LEU A 41 9.13 -1.29 20.28
CA LEU A 41 9.84 -0.21 20.97
C LEU A 41 11.27 -0.20 20.43
N VAL A 42 11.65 0.90 19.81
CA VAL A 42 12.95 1.08 19.17
C VAL A 42 13.70 2.19 19.89
N THR A 43 14.87 1.87 20.44
CA THR A 43 15.83 2.85 20.96
C THR A 43 16.99 3.02 19.97
N LYS A 44 17.96 3.87 20.27
CA LYS A 44 19.14 4.06 19.41
C LYS A 44 19.97 2.78 19.22
N ASP A 45 19.92 1.85 20.17
CA ASP A 45 20.79 0.67 20.23
C ASP A 45 20.02 -0.65 20.41
N LYS A 46 18.75 -0.60 20.84
CA LYS A 46 17.95 -1.80 21.15
C LYS A 46 16.60 -1.77 20.46
N VAL A 47 16.06 -2.95 20.27
CA VAL A 47 14.71 -3.15 19.73
C VAL A 47 13.99 -4.18 20.58
N PHE A 48 12.78 -3.85 20.98
CA PHE A 48 11.88 -4.76 21.68
C PHE A 48 10.62 -4.97 20.84
N TYR A 49 10.14 -6.20 20.79
CA TYR A 49 8.87 -6.51 20.16
C TYR A 49 7.87 -6.97 21.22
N LEU A 50 6.95 -6.07 21.57
CA LEU A 50 5.88 -6.36 22.51
C LEU A 50 4.78 -7.11 21.75
N ALA A 51 4.53 -8.36 22.13
CA ALA A 51 3.57 -9.25 21.48
C ALA A 51 2.71 -9.97 22.52
N ASP A 52 1.43 -10.17 22.20
CA ASP A 52 0.56 -11.02 23.03
C ASP A 52 0.86 -12.50 22.81
N GLY A 53 0.23 -13.38 23.61
CA GLY A 53 0.48 -14.82 23.58
C GLY A 53 0.27 -15.48 22.23
N ARG A 54 -0.51 -14.89 21.32
CA ARG A 54 -0.73 -15.41 19.96
C ARG A 54 0.50 -15.27 19.07
N TYR A 55 1.31 -14.26 19.29
CA TYR A 55 2.44 -13.90 18.44
C TYR A 55 3.81 -14.02 19.13
N PHE A 56 3.85 -14.17 20.44
CA PHE A 56 5.10 -14.14 21.23
C PHE A 56 6.11 -15.19 20.73
N GLU A 57 5.68 -16.43 20.54
CA GLU A 57 6.54 -17.50 20.02
C GLU A 57 7.04 -17.21 18.61
N ALA A 58 6.13 -16.82 17.71
CA ALA A 58 6.47 -16.52 16.32
C ALA A 58 7.45 -15.33 16.21
N VAL A 59 7.26 -14.30 17.02
CA VAL A 59 8.17 -13.14 17.09
C VAL A 59 9.54 -13.57 17.59
N SER A 60 9.61 -14.39 18.65
CA SER A 60 10.86 -14.89 19.22
C SER A 60 11.69 -15.67 18.19
N GLN A 61 11.03 -16.40 17.30
CA GLN A 61 11.69 -17.18 16.24
C GLN A 61 12.02 -16.36 14.99
N LYS A 62 11.11 -15.48 14.56
CA LYS A 62 11.19 -14.79 13.25
C LYS A 62 11.84 -13.41 13.31
N VAL A 63 11.95 -12.80 14.51
CA VAL A 63 12.53 -11.45 14.69
C VAL A 63 13.71 -11.51 15.66
N PRO A 64 14.79 -12.23 15.35
CA PRO A 64 15.87 -12.54 16.28
C PRO A 64 16.70 -11.33 16.72
N PHE A 65 16.57 -10.19 16.06
CA PHE A 65 17.25 -8.94 16.41
C PHE A 65 16.47 -8.10 17.43
N ALA A 66 15.20 -8.44 17.70
CA ALA A 66 14.39 -7.78 18.70
C ALA A 66 14.22 -8.66 19.94
N GLN A 67 14.29 -8.05 21.11
CA GLN A 67 13.98 -8.73 22.35
C GLN A 67 12.45 -8.88 22.47
N PRO A 68 11.89 -10.11 22.53
CA PRO A 68 10.46 -10.29 22.68
C PRO A 68 10.00 -9.96 24.10
N VAL A 69 8.88 -9.26 24.21
CA VAL A 69 8.24 -8.91 25.49
C VAL A 69 6.79 -9.39 25.43
N LEU A 70 6.40 -10.24 26.39
CA LEU A 70 5.04 -10.77 26.45
C LEU A 70 4.08 -9.73 27.02
N VAL A 71 3.10 -9.32 26.23
CA VAL A 71 2.00 -8.44 26.64
C VAL A 71 0.84 -9.29 27.16
N ARG A 72 0.44 -9.05 28.38
CA ARG A 72 -0.69 -9.73 29.04
C ARG A 72 -1.96 -8.90 29.06
N GLN A 73 -1.82 -7.57 29.09
CA GLN A 73 -2.92 -6.61 29.15
C GLN A 73 -2.84 -5.60 28.01
N LYS A 74 -3.98 -5.06 27.59
CA LYS A 74 -4.04 -4.09 26.49
C LYS A 74 -4.05 -2.64 27.00
N ASP A 75 -3.27 -2.34 28.03
CA ASP A 75 -3.29 -1.06 28.75
C ASP A 75 -1.95 -0.32 28.79
N TRP A 76 -0.99 -0.73 27.98
CA TRP A 76 0.36 -0.19 27.91
C TRP A 76 1.24 -0.43 29.17
N SER A 77 0.79 -1.24 30.13
CA SER A 77 1.52 -1.47 31.40
C SER A 77 2.92 -2.06 31.18
N GLU A 78 3.05 -3.08 30.32
CA GLU A 78 4.34 -3.68 30.01
C GLU A 78 5.26 -2.70 29.25
N LEU A 79 4.71 -1.86 28.39
CA LEU A 79 5.49 -0.81 27.73
C LEU A 79 5.96 0.24 28.74
N ALA A 80 5.09 0.68 29.64
CA ALA A 80 5.41 1.67 30.68
C ALA A 80 6.50 1.15 31.63
N ALA A 81 6.40 -0.12 32.08
CA ALA A 81 7.43 -0.77 32.89
C ALA A 81 8.78 -0.79 32.16
N LEU A 82 8.79 -1.22 30.91
CA LEU A 82 10.00 -1.27 30.08
C LEU A 82 10.62 0.11 29.85
N CYS A 83 9.80 1.13 29.60
CA CYS A 83 10.28 2.51 29.47
C CYS A 83 10.90 3.01 30.80
N GLY A 84 10.30 2.67 31.93
CA GLY A 84 10.85 2.97 33.25
C GLY A 84 12.22 2.31 33.52
N GLU A 85 12.33 1.01 33.19
CA GLU A 85 13.60 0.25 33.31
C GLU A 85 14.72 0.82 32.43
N LEU A 86 14.35 1.34 31.24
CA LEU A 86 15.30 1.92 30.29
C LEU A 86 15.56 3.42 30.53
N GLY A 87 14.91 4.04 31.51
CA GLY A 87 15.04 5.46 31.79
C GLY A 87 14.56 6.39 30.67
N ILE A 88 13.53 5.97 29.92
CA ILE A 88 12.98 6.74 28.80
C ILE A 88 12.08 7.85 29.36
N GLY A 89 12.55 9.08 29.27
CA GLY A 89 11.78 10.29 29.62
C GLY A 89 11.11 10.96 28.42
N GLN A 90 11.49 10.56 27.18
CA GLN A 90 10.89 11.06 25.94
C GLN A 90 10.67 9.92 24.95
N LEU A 91 9.43 9.74 24.53
CA LEU A 91 8.98 8.65 23.66
C LEU A 91 8.29 9.20 22.42
N ALA A 92 8.78 8.82 21.24
CA ALA A 92 8.11 9.14 20.00
C ALA A 92 7.01 8.09 19.67
N PHE A 93 5.98 8.51 18.95
CA PHE A 93 4.87 7.65 18.55
C PHE A 93 4.36 8.04 17.15
N GLU A 94 3.64 7.14 16.50
CA GLU A 94 3.07 7.34 15.16
C GLU A 94 1.82 8.24 15.23
N ASP A 95 2.01 9.56 15.26
CA ASP A 95 0.94 10.56 15.37
C ASP A 95 0.03 10.61 14.13
N LEU A 96 0.48 10.13 12.97
CA LEU A 96 -0.32 10.00 11.77
C LEU A 96 -1.20 8.74 11.74
N GLU A 97 -0.92 7.76 12.62
CA GLU A 97 -1.57 6.44 12.62
C GLU A 97 -2.37 6.19 13.91
N MET A 98 -1.91 6.77 15.01
CA MET A 98 -2.49 6.50 16.33
C MET A 98 -3.83 7.22 16.52
N THR A 99 -4.85 6.49 16.95
CA THR A 99 -6.12 7.11 17.30
C THR A 99 -6.00 7.96 18.56
N VAL A 100 -6.84 8.99 18.68
CA VAL A 100 -6.90 9.83 19.90
C VAL A 100 -7.16 8.99 21.17
N ALA A 101 -7.97 7.94 21.06
CA ALA A 101 -8.24 7.05 22.19
C ALA A 101 -6.97 6.30 22.64
N SER A 102 -6.19 5.77 21.68
CA SER A 102 -4.92 5.10 21.95
C SER A 102 -3.88 6.06 22.51
N TYR A 103 -3.80 7.28 21.99
CA TYR A 103 -2.91 8.32 22.50
C TYR A 103 -3.21 8.65 23.96
N ARG A 104 -4.48 8.90 24.30
CA ARG A 104 -4.89 9.20 25.70
C ARG A 104 -4.61 8.03 26.65
N ALA A 105 -4.79 6.80 26.19
CA ALA A 105 -4.45 5.62 26.99
C ALA A 105 -2.93 5.50 27.22
N LEU A 106 -2.14 5.77 26.20
CA LEU A 106 -0.68 5.82 26.28
C LEU A 106 -0.20 6.92 27.25
N GLU A 107 -0.70 8.14 27.08
CA GLU A 107 -0.38 9.29 27.95
C GLU A 107 -0.70 8.99 29.42
N LYS A 108 -1.87 8.39 29.68
CA LYS A 108 -2.29 7.98 31.03
C LYS A 108 -1.40 6.90 31.62
N ALA A 109 -0.94 5.96 30.80
CA ALA A 109 -0.08 4.84 31.26
C ALA A 109 1.37 5.28 31.53
N MET A 110 1.79 6.43 31.02
CA MET A 110 3.17 6.93 31.11
C MET A 110 3.26 8.33 31.73
N PRO A 111 2.86 8.52 33.00
CA PRO A 111 2.96 9.81 33.65
C PRO A 111 4.44 10.23 33.75
N GLY A 112 4.75 11.44 33.29
CA GLY A 112 6.11 11.99 33.29
C GLY A 112 6.97 11.67 32.07
N VAL A 113 6.49 10.88 31.10
CA VAL A 113 7.13 10.70 29.82
C VAL A 113 6.60 11.71 28.82
N SER A 114 7.49 12.47 28.17
CA SER A 114 7.12 13.40 27.10
C SER A 114 6.84 12.63 25.80
N LEU A 115 5.63 12.75 25.25
CA LEU A 115 5.25 12.12 23.99
C LEU A 115 5.51 13.07 22.82
N VAL A 116 6.19 12.57 21.76
CA VAL A 116 6.58 13.33 20.55
C VAL A 116 6.09 12.61 19.31
N GLY A 117 5.52 13.33 18.34
CA GLY A 117 5.12 12.73 17.08
C GLY A 117 6.32 12.29 16.23
N LEU A 118 6.22 11.14 15.57
CA LEU A 118 7.15 10.69 14.53
C LEU A 118 6.94 11.44 13.20
N SER A 119 5.77 12.08 13.05
CA SER A 119 5.35 12.77 11.83
C SER A 119 5.54 11.87 10.59
N ASP A 120 6.18 12.36 9.57
CA ASP A 120 6.41 11.64 8.31
C ASP A 120 7.74 10.84 8.26
N THR A 121 8.42 10.63 9.38
CA THR A 121 9.71 9.93 9.43
C THR A 121 9.67 8.56 8.73
N LEU A 122 8.72 7.69 9.12
CA LEU A 122 8.56 6.37 8.49
C LEU A 122 7.99 6.42 7.07
N PRO A 123 6.96 7.22 6.78
CA PRO A 123 6.50 7.46 5.42
C PRO A 123 7.62 7.89 4.46
N ARG A 124 8.46 8.87 4.83
CA ARG A 124 9.61 9.29 4.02
C ARG A 124 10.63 8.18 3.82
N GLN A 125 10.93 7.41 4.87
CA GLN A 125 11.88 6.30 4.76
C GLN A 125 11.36 5.22 3.82
N ARG A 126 10.06 4.91 3.84
CA ARG A 126 9.40 3.95 2.96
C ARG A 126 9.21 4.47 1.54
N ALA A 127 9.21 5.78 1.33
CA ALA A 127 9.09 6.37 -0.02
C ALA A 127 10.27 5.96 -0.91
N ILE A 128 11.46 5.76 -0.34
CA ILE A 128 12.65 5.30 -1.06
C ILE A 128 12.79 3.79 -0.86
N LYS A 129 12.51 3.02 -1.92
CA LYS A 129 12.55 1.56 -1.88
C LYS A 129 13.97 1.05 -2.02
N ASP A 130 14.34 0.05 -1.24
CA ASP A 130 15.57 -0.70 -1.44
C ASP A 130 15.41 -1.80 -2.51
N GLU A 131 16.51 -2.46 -2.91
CA GLU A 131 16.50 -3.47 -3.97
C GLU A 131 15.58 -4.66 -3.64
N GLN A 132 15.50 -5.05 -2.36
CA GLN A 132 14.60 -6.12 -1.94
C GLN A 132 13.14 -5.71 -2.10
N GLU A 133 12.77 -4.49 -1.71
CA GLU A 133 11.43 -3.93 -1.90
C GLU A 133 11.06 -3.86 -3.38
N LEU A 134 11.98 -3.36 -4.21
CA LEU A 134 11.78 -3.32 -5.66
C LEU A 134 11.55 -4.72 -6.24
N SER A 135 12.33 -5.71 -5.81
CA SER A 135 12.14 -7.11 -6.24
C SER A 135 10.78 -7.66 -5.86
N LEU A 136 10.26 -7.33 -4.67
CA LEU A 136 8.93 -7.79 -4.23
C LEU A 136 7.80 -7.08 -4.99
N ILE A 137 7.93 -5.77 -5.25
CA ILE A 137 7.00 -5.02 -6.09
C ILE A 137 6.97 -5.60 -7.51
N GLN A 138 8.14 -5.90 -8.10
CA GLN A 138 8.24 -6.52 -9.42
C GLN A 138 7.57 -7.91 -9.47
N LYS A 139 7.68 -8.69 -8.40
CA LYS A 139 6.98 -9.99 -8.31
C LYS A 139 5.48 -9.81 -8.23
N ALA A 140 4.98 -8.87 -7.40
CA ALA A 140 3.56 -8.53 -7.35
C ALA A 140 3.06 -8.08 -8.74
N GLN A 141 3.84 -7.22 -9.43
CA GLN A 141 3.52 -6.76 -10.79
C GLN A 141 3.49 -7.91 -11.80
N SER A 142 4.45 -8.85 -11.72
CA SER A 142 4.46 -10.03 -12.60
C SER A 142 3.23 -10.92 -12.44
N VAL A 143 2.65 -10.98 -11.24
CA VAL A 143 1.39 -11.69 -11.01
C VAL A 143 0.25 -11.03 -11.77
N THR A 144 0.09 -9.69 -11.66
CA THR A 144 -0.97 -8.96 -12.35
C THR A 144 -0.78 -8.96 -13.87
N ASP A 145 0.44 -8.83 -14.36
CA ASP A 145 0.72 -8.89 -15.81
C ASP A 145 0.29 -10.22 -16.40
N ARG A 146 0.64 -11.33 -15.75
CA ARG A 146 0.25 -12.68 -16.20
C ARG A 146 -1.26 -12.91 -16.10
N ALA A 147 -1.87 -12.46 -15.00
CA ALA A 147 -3.31 -12.57 -14.80
C ALA A 147 -4.08 -11.81 -15.89
N TYR A 148 -3.65 -10.60 -16.21
CA TYR A 148 -4.26 -9.81 -17.28
C TYR A 148 -4.11 -10.47 -18.66
N GLN A 149 -2.92 -10.97 -18.99
CA GLN A 149 -2.71 -11.64 -20.28
C GLN A 149 -3.63 -12.86 -20.45
N GLU A 150 -3.81 -13.66 -19.41
CA GLU A 150 -4.70 -14.83 -19.46
C GLU A 150 -6.17 -14.42 -19.45
N LEU A 151 -6.53 -13.35 -18.72
CA LEU A 151 -7.89 -12.83 -18.68
C LEU A 151 -8.40 -12.39 -20.07
N LEU A 152 -7.54 -11.91 -20.95
CA LEU A 152 -7.93 -11.52 -22.31
C LEU A 152 -8.59 -12.66 -23.10
N ASN A 153 -8.26 -13.92 -22.79
CA ASN A 153 -8.90 -15.11 -23.39
C ASN A 153 -10.31 -15.35 -22.85
N PHE A 154 -10.65 -14.81 -21.70
CA PHE A 154 -11.95 -14.95 -21.05
C PHE A 154 -12.93 -13.84 -21.44
N ILE A 155 -12.42 -12.61 -21.62
CA ILE A 155 -13.22 -11.41 -21.90
C ILE A 155 -13.93 -11.54 -23.26
N ARG A 156 -15.27 -11.42 -23.25
CA ARG A 156 -16.11 -11.41 -24.46
C ARG A 156 -17.50 -10.86 -24.14
N ALA A 157 -18.25 -10.50 -25.18
CA ALA A 157 -19.68 -10.22 -25.01
C ALA A 157 -20.41 -11.42 -24.39
N GLY A 158 -21.38 -11.14 -23.53
CA GLY A 158 -22.19 -12.14 -22.83
C GLY A 158 -21.69 -12.57 -21.45
N VAL A 159 -20.45 -12.22 -21.04
CA VAL A 159 -20.01 -12.37 -19.64
C VAL A 159 -20.35 -11.13 -18.83
N THR A 160 -20.49 -11.26 -17.53
CA THR A 160 -20.79 -10.13 -16.63
C THR A 160 -19.52 -9.49 -16.08
N GLU A 161 -19.62 -8.22 -15.64
CA GLU A 161 -18.53 -7.54 -14.92
C GLU A 161 -18.05 -8.36 -13.73
N ARG A 162 -18.98 -8.97 -12.97
CA ARG A 162 -18.68 -9.82 -11.79
C ARG A 162 -17.91 -11.09 -12.16
N GLU A 163 -18.27 -11.74 -13.27
CA GLU A 163 -17.53 -12.92 -13.74
C GLU A 163 -16.12 -12.56 -14.19
N VAL A 164 -15.94 -11.40 -14.83
CA VAL A 164 -14.61 -10.89 -15.20
C VAL A 164 -13.75 -10.60 -13.97
N ALA A 165 -14.29 -9.88 -12.98
CA ALA A 165 -13.58 -9.59 -11.74
C ALA A 165 -13.17 -10.87 -11.01
N HIS A 166 -14.10 -11.81 -10.84
CA HIS A 166 -13.85 -13.08 -10.18
C HIS A 166 -12.76 -13.90 -10.89
N ARG A 167 -12.84 -14.01 -12.22
CA ARG A 167 -11.81 -14.72 -13.01
C ARG A 167 -10.44 -14.07 -12.88
N LEU A 168 -10.37 -12.76 -12.84
CA LEU A 168 -9.10 -12.02 -12.64
C LEU A 168 -8.50 -12.31 -11.26
N GLU A 169 -9.30 -12.34 -10.22
CA GLU A 169 -8.88 -12.64 -8.84
C GLU A 169 -8.38 -14.09 -8.70
N GLU A 170 -9.10 -15.05 -9.33
CA GLU A 170 -8.64 -16.44 -9.42
C GLU A 170 -7.27 -16.52 -10.11
N LEU A 171 -7.09 -15.87 -11.26
CA LEU A 171 -5.84 -15.86 -12.00
C LEU A 171 -4.70 -15.24 -11.20
N MET A 172 -4.93 -14.13 -10.48
CA MET A 172 -3.91 -13.56 -9.60
C MET A 172 -3.49 -14.56 -8.51
N THR A 173 -4.43 -15.32 -7.95
CA THR A 173 -4.14 -16.37 -6.97
C THR A 173 -3.37 -17.55 -7.61
N GLU A 174 -3.80 -18.03 -8.77
CA GLU A 174 -3.13 -19.10 -9.54
C GLU A 174 -1.67 -18.75 -9.87
N PHE A 175 -1.39 -17.47 -10.14
CA PHE A 175 -0.04 -17.00 -10.45
C PHE A 175 0.80 -16.58 -9.24
N GLY A 176 0.31 -16.88 -8.02
CA GLY A 176 1.08 -16.79 -6.78
C GLY A 176 0.85 -15.51 -5.98
N GLY A 177 -0.19 -14.73 -6.29
CA GLY A 177 -0.69 -13.67 -5.43
C GLY A 177 -1.15 -14.23 -4.08
N GLN A 178 -0.85 -13.52 -3.00
CA GLN A 178 -1.20 -13.90 -1.63
C GLN A 178 -2.46 -13.19 -1.11
N GLY A 179 -3.06 -12.36 -1.95
CA GLY A 179 -4.26 -11.59 -1.71
C GLY A 179 -4.41 -10.47 -2.74
N LEU A 180 -5.49 -9.75 -2.63
CA LEU A 180 -5.73 -8.55 -3.44
C LEU A 180 -5.02 -7.35 -2.79
N ALA A 181 -4.51 -6.44 -3.61
CA ALA A 181 -3.95 -5.17 -3.14
C ALA A 181 -5.08 -4.22 -2.68
N PHE A 182 -6.21 -4.27 -3.40
CA PHE A 182 -7.47 -3.55 -3.15
C PHE A 182 -8.63 -4.27 -3.84
N ASP A 183 -9.87 -3.84 -3.60
CA ASP A 183 -11.06 -4.40 -4.24
C ASP A 183 -10.99 -4.24 -5.76
N THR A 184 -11.09 -5.32 -6.51
CA THR A 184 -11.01 -5.31 -7.98
C THR A 184 -12.14 -4.48 -8.59
N ILE A 185 -11.79 -3.58 -9.50
CA ILE A 185 -12.72 -2.83 -10.34
C ILE A 185 -12.76 -3.52 -11.72
N ALA A 186 -13.95 -3.88 -12.16
CA ALA A 186 -14.21 -4.34 -13.53
C ALA A 186 -15.56 -3.75 -13.94
N VAL A 187 -15.56 -2.67 -14.71
CA VAL A 187 -16.76 -1.89 -15.07
C VAL A 187 -16.81 -1.66 -16.57
N ALA A 188 -17.98 -1.89 -17.17
CA ALA A 188 -18.15 -1.87 -18.62
C ALA A 188 -19.26 -0.92 -19.09
N GLY A 189 -19.24 -0.58 -20.37
CA GLY A 189 -20.26 0.24 -21.02
C GLY A 189 -20.53 1.53 -20.25
N PRO A 190 -21.79 1.81 -19.85
CA PRO A 190 -22.13 3.03 -19.11
C PRO A 190 -21.46 3.15 -17.74
N HIS A 191 -21.00 2.03 -17.14
CA HIS A 191 -20.30 2.03 -15.86
C HIS A 191 -18.82 2.36 -16.00
N SER A 192 -18.22 2.24 -17.19
CA SER A 192 -16.78 2.44 -17.41
C SER A 192 -16.28 3.86 -17.08
N SER A 193 -17.19 4.83 -16.96
CA SER A 193 -16.88 6.19 -16.52
C SER A 193 -16.79 6.36 -14.99
N GLN A 194 -17.03 5.32 -14.21
CA GLN A 194 -17.02 5.35 -12.74
C GLN A 194 -15.65 4.88 -12.23
N PRO A 195 -14.74 5.79 -11.78
CA PRO A 195 -13.38 5.40 -11.41
C PRO A 195 -13.33 4.47 -10.19
N HIS A 196 -14.34 4.48 -9.33
CA HIS A 196 -14.48 3.58 -8.18
C HIS A 196 -15.73 2.70 -8.27
N GLY A 197 -16.11 2.34 -9.50
CA GLY A 197 -17.23 1.45 -9.75
C GLY A 197 -16.99 0.05 -9.23
N ARG A 198 -18.06 -0.63 -8.79
CA ARG A 198 -17.98 -2.03 -8.34
C ARG A 198 -18.53 -2.95 -9.41
N PRO A 199 -17.90 -4.13 -9.62
CA PRO A 199 -18.41 -5.12 -10.56
C PRO A 199 -19.85 -5.50 -10.27
N SER A 200 -20.71 -5.43 -11.29
CA SER A 200 -22.15 -5.70 -11.22
C SER A 200 -22.53 -6.91 -12.09
N ASP A 201 -23.84 -7.18 -12.16
CA ASP A 201 -24.40 -8.18 -13.09
C ASP A 201 -24.64 -7.60 -14.51
N TYR A 202 -24.04 -6.43 -14.80
CA TYR A 202 -24.05 -5.88 -16.17
C TYR A 202 -23.35 -6.85 -17.12
N VAL A 203 -24.03 -7.19 -18.20
CA VAL A 203 -23.54 -8.11 -19.23
C VAL A 203 -22.79 -7.32 -20.29
N LEU A 204 -21.50 -7.64 -20.48
CA LEU A 204 -20.66 -7.01 -21.51
C LEU A 204 -21.27 -7.15 -22.90
N ALA A 205 -21.36 -6.05 -23.63
CA ALA A 205 -21.88 -5.99 -24.98
C ALA A 205 -20.79 -5.64 -26.00
N ASP A 206 -21.00 -6.02 -27.24
CA ASP A 206 -20.15 -5.59 -28.36
C ASP A 206 -20.17 -4.05 -28.46
N GLY A 207 -19.01 -3.42 -28.56
CA GLY A 207 -18.86 -1.97 -28.56
C GLY A 207 -18.68 -1.33 -27.16
N ASP A 208 -18.68 -2.09 -26.07
CA ASP A 208 -18.37 -1.55 -24.74
C ASP A 208 -16.86 -1.31 -24.55
N PHE A 209 -16.52 -0.29 -23.75
CA PHE A 209 -15.27 -0.32 -22.99
C PHE A 209 -15.45 -1.14 -21.72
N LEU A 210 -14.43 -1.91 -21.38
CA LEU A 210 -14.27 -2.54 -20.08
C LEU A 210 -13.02 -1.95 -19.44
N THR A 211 -13.19 -1.26 -18.32
CA THR A 211 -12.10 -0.75 -17.49
C THR A 211 -11.88 -1.71 -16.33
N LEU A 212 -10.63 -2.15 -16.21
CA LEU A 212 -10.12 -3.03 -15.16
C LEU A 212 -9.12 -2.26 -14.33
N ASP A 213 -9.29 -2.27 -13.00
CA ASP A 213 -8.32 -1.72 -12.05
C ASP A 213 -8.13 -2.74 -10.92
N PHE A 214 -6.92 -3.25 -10.78
CA PHE A 214 -6.63 -4.44 -9.98
C PHE A 214 -5.17 -4.50 -9.56
N GLY A 215 -4.93 -5.22 -8.48
CA GLY A 215 -3.59 -5.43 -7.96
C GLY A 215 -3.47 -6.67 -7.09
N ALA A 216 -2.31 -7.28 -7.09
CA ALA A 216 -1.97 -8.43 -6.27
C ALA A 216 -1.05 -8.04 -5.12
N ALA A 217 -1.23 -8.66 -3.96
CA ALA A 217 -0.30 -8.59 -2.85
C ALA A 217 0.68 -9.79 -2.93
N TYR A 218 1.96 -9.50 -2.73
CA TYR A 218 3.03 -10.50 -2.65
C TYR A 218 4.02 -10.15 -1.54
N GLU A 219 4.11 -10.99 -0.52
CA GLU A 219 4.99 -10.77 0.66
C GLU A 219 4.89 -9.34 1.23
N GLY A 220 3.65 -8.82 1.37
CA GLY A 220 3.36 -7.51 1.94
C GLY A 220 3.60 -6.32 1.02
N TYR A 221 3.98 -6.54 -0.25
CA TYR A 221 4.08 -5.53 -1.30
C TYR A 221 2.97 -5.72 -2.33
N CYS A 222 2.53 -4.63 -2.95
CA CYS A 222 1.39 -4.62 -3.84
C CYS A 222 1.79 -4.15 -5.23
N SER A 223 1.12 -4.70 -6.25
CA SER A 223 1.01 -4.09 -7.57
C SER A 223 -0.29 -3.29 -7.67
N ASP A 224 -0.35 -2.44 -8.67
CA ASP A 224 -1.50 -1.60 -8.99
C ASP A 224 -1.50 -1.37 -10.50
N MET A 225 -2.55 -1.78 -11.19
CA MET A 225 -2.60 -1.75 -12.65
C MET A 225 -4.00 -1.50 -13.18
N THR A 226 -4.16 -0.42 -13.96
CA THR A 226 -5.39 -0.16 -14.71
C THR A 226 -5.21 -0.52 -16.18
N ARG A 227 -6.21 -1.20 -16.78
CA ARG A 227 -6.29 -1.50 -18.22
C ARG A 227 -7.70 -1.29 -18.72
N THR A 228 -7.80 -0.73 -19.92
CA THR A 228 -9.09 -0.59 -20.62
C THR A 228 -9.03 -1.34 -21.95
N VAL A 229 -10.05 -2.15 -22.22
CA VAL A 229 -10.19 -2.90 -23.47
C VAL A 229 -11.55 -2.63 -24.12
N ALA A 230 -11.63 -2.71 -25.43
CA ALA A 230 -12.91 -2.67 -26.14
C ALA A 230 -13.40 -4.09 -26.38
N ILE A 231 -14.70 -4.31 -26.18
CA ILE A 231 -15.37 -5.57 -26.48
C ILE A 231 -15.76 -5.58 -27.95
N GLY A 232 -15.20 -6.49 -28.72
CA GLY A 232 -15.44 -6.62 -30.15
C GLY A 232 -14.88 -5.46 -30.98
N HIS A 233 -15.52 -4.30 -31.00
CA HIS A 233 -15.06 -3.15 -31.75
C HIS A 233 -15.02 -1.86 -30.94
N ALA A 234 -14.22 -0.90 -31.38
CA ALA A 234 -14.13 0.44 -30.77
C ALA A 234 -14.58 1.49 -31.83
N THR A 235 -15.38 2.46 -31.40
CA THR A 235 -15.74 3.62 -32.21
C THR A 235 -14.56 4.58 -32.37
N ASP A 236 -14.65 5.53 -33.31
CA ASP A 236 -13.63 6.56 -33.47
C ASP A 236 -13.50 7.47 -32.24
N GLU A 237 -14.62 7.77 -31.58
CA GLU A 237 -14.63 8.52 -30.31
C GLU A 237 -13.91 7.75 -29.22
N MET A 238 -14.17 6.47 -29.03
CA MET A 238 -13.46 5.62 -28.07
C MET A 238 -11.95 5.59 -28.34
N ARG A 239 -11.57 5.47 -29.62
CA ARG A 239 -10.15 5.50 -30.01
C ARG A 239 -9.49 6.85 -29.70
N LEU A 240 -10.21 7.95 -29.93
CA LEU A 240 -9.73 9.30 -29.63
C LEU A 240 -9.52 9.48 -28.14
N VAL A 241 -10.50 9.13 -27.30
CA VAL A 241 -10.40 9.24 -25.84
C VAL A 241 -9.25 8.37 -25.32
N TYR A 242 -9.23 7.08 -25.69
CA TYR A 242 -8.19 6.14 -25.28
C TYR A 242 -6.78 6.63 -25.69
N GLY A 243 -6.63 7.05 -26.96
CA GLY A 243 -5.36 7.56 -27.48
C GLY A 243 -4.87 8.81 -26.74
N THR A 244 -5.80 9.71 -26.38
CA THR A 244 -5.47 10.92 -25.61
C THR A 244 -4.98 10.57 -24.19
N VAL A 245 -5.67 9.65 -23.51
CA VAL A 245 -5.25 9.19 -22.18
C VAL A 245 -3.89 8.48 -22.26
N LEU A 246 -3.69 7.62 -23.25
CA LEU A 246 -2.41 6.93 -23.47
C LEU A 246 -1.27 7.92 -23.73
N GLU A 247 -1.48 8.95 -24.57
CA GLU A 247 -0.49 10.00 -24.80
C GLU A 247 -0.16 10.75 -23.51
N ALA A 248 -1.18 11.12 -22.73
CA ALA A 248 -0.99 11.81 -21.46
C ALA A 248 -0.14 10.98 -20.49
N GLN A 249 -0.45 9.68 -20.37
CA GLN A 249 0.29 8.73 -19.53
C GLN A 249 1.74 8.58 -19.99
N GLN A 250 1.98 8.34 -21.27
CA GLN A 250 3.33 8.16 -21.82
C GLN A 250 4.20 9.38 -21.59
N ARG A 251 3.69 10.59 -21.87
CA ARG A 251 4.42 11.84 -21.64
C ARG A 251 4.73 12.08 -20.16
N ALA A 252 3.78 11.72 -19.27
CA ALA A 252 4.02 11.80 -17.83
C ALA A 252 5.15 10.86 -17.41
N ILE A 253 5.15 9.61 -17.87
CA ILE A 253 6.19 8.62 -17.58
C ILE A 253 7.55 9.08 -18.10
N GLU A 254 7.63 9.60 -19.33
CA GLU A 254 8.86 10.11 -19.93
C GLU A 254 9.44 11.31 -19.18
N MET A 255 8.59 12.11 -18.52
CA MET A 255 9.02 13.28 -17.75
C MET A 255 9.54 12.92 -16.36
N ILE A 256 9.16 11.77 -15.78
CA ILE A 256 9.53 11.40 -14.41
C ILE A 256 11.03 11.19 -14.29
N ALA A 257 11.67 12.07 -13.51
CA ALA A 257 13.09 12.00 -13.20
C ALA A 257 13.36 12.58 -11.81
N ALA A 258 14.52 12.28 -11.25
CA ALA A 258 14.93 12.86 -9.97
C ALA A 258 15.01 14.39 -10.07
N GLY A 259 14.34 15.09 -9.16
CA GLY A 259 14.27 16.56 -9.12
C GLY A 259 13.07 17.17 -9.83
N VAL A 260 12.33 16.41 -10.63
CA VAL A 260 11.05 16.86 -11.23
C VAL A 260 9.95 16.82 -10.17
N SER A 261 9.16 17.89 -10.06
CA SER A 261 8.05 17.92 -9.11
C SER A 261 6.84 17.13 -9.62
N CYS A 262 6.09 16.48 -8.70
CA CYS A 262 4.83 15.80 -9.05
C CYS A 262 3.84 16.75 -9.73
N ARG A 263 3.84 18.04 -9.37
CA ARG A 263 2.98 19.05 -9.99
C ARG A 263 3.31 19.28 -11.47
N GLU A 264 4.59 19.25 -11.85
CA GLU A 264 5.00 19.40 -13.25
C GLU A 264 4.56 18.20 -14.08
N VAL A 265 4.70 16.99 -13.54
CA VAL A 265 4.24 15.75 -14.20
C VAL A 265 2.72 15.76 -14.38
N ASP A 266 1.95 16.11 -13.34
CA ASP A 266 0.49 16.23 -13.41
C ASP A 266 0.06 17.31 -14.43
N ALA A 267 0.70 18.48 -14.40
CA ALA A 267 0.40 19.57 -15.34
C ALA A 267 0.64 19.17 -16.80
N LEU A 268 1.65 18.36 -17.07
CA LEU A 268 1.90 17.83 -18.42
C LEU A 268 0.76 16.94 -18.89
N ALA A 269 0.32 15.97 -18.06
CA ALA A 269 -0.81 15.10 -18.39
C ALA A 269 -2.09 15.92 -18.64
N ARG A 270 -2.42 16.87 -17.76
CA ARG A 270 -3.56 17.80 -17.94
C ARG A 270 -3.48 18.60 -19.22
N SER A 271 -2.29 19.06 -19.62
CA SER A 271 -2.12 19.83 -20.86
C SER A 271 -2.47 19.02 -22.12
N VAL A 272 -2.22 17.70 -22.10
CA VAL A 272 -2.62 16.79 -23.20
C VAL A 272 -4.14 16.67 -23.25
N MET A 273 -4.77 16.43 -22.10
CA MET A 273 -6.24 16.34 -22.01
C MET A 273 -6.92 17.63 -22.46
N GLN A 274 -6.39 18.79 -22.06
CA GLN A 274 -6.91 20.11 -22.42
C GLN A 274 -6.87 20.36 -23.93
N LYS A 275 -5.79 19.98 -24.62
CA LYS A 275 -5.66 20.14 -26.07
C LYS A 275 -6.75 19.43 -26.86
N GLN A 276 -7.30 18.36 -26.32
CA GLN A 276 -8.37 17.56 -26.91
C GLN A 276 -9.76 17.92 -26.36
N GLY A 277 -9.86 18.90 -25.45
CA GLY A 277 -11.12 19.35 -24.84
C GLY A 277 -11.65 18.43 -23.76
N PHE A 278 -10.80 17.54 -23.20
CA PHE A 278 -11.19 16.55 -22.17
C PHE A 278 -10.81 16.96 -20.75
N GLU A 279 -10.26 18.17 -20.53
CA GLU A 279 -9.81 18.64 -19.22
C GLU A 279 -10.87 18.52 -18.12
N GLN A 280 -12.14 18.88 -18.45
CA GLN A 280 -13.25 18.83 -17.48
C GLN A 280 -13.58 17.43 -16.97
N TYR A 281 -13.17 16.37 -17.67
CA TYR A 281 -13.37 14.98 -17.30
C TYR A 281 -12.20 14.39 -16.52
N PHE A 282 -11.06 15.09 -16.46
CA PHE A 282 -9.87 14.66 -15.71
C PHE A 282 -9.93 15.19 -14.30
N VAL A 283 -10.83 14.59 -13.49
CA VAL A 283 -11.17 15.06 -12.13
C VAL A 283 -10.35 14.42 -11.02
N HIS A 284 -9.61 13.36 -11.32
CA HIS A 284 -8.73 12.69 -10.36
C HIS A 284 -7.43 13.49 -10.16
N SER A 285 -6.91 13.50 -8.91
CA SER A 285 -5.65 14.18 -8.54
C SER A 285 -4.55 13.18 -8.27
#